data_009faf3b462fefe79336da63dc06ee68
#
_entry.id   009faf3b462fefe79336da63dc06ee68
#
_cell.length_a   1.000
_cell.length_b   1.000
_cell.length_c   1.000
_cell.angle_alpha   90.00
_cell.angle_beta   90.00
_cell.angle_gamma   90.00
#
_symmetry.space_group_name_H-M   'P 1'
#
loop_
_entity.id
_entity.type
_entity.pdbx_description
1 polymer ?
#
loop_
_entity_poly.entity_id
_entity_poly.type
_entity_poly.pdbx_seq_one_letter_code
_entity_poly.pdbx_strand_id
1 'polypeptide(L)'
;MLDDPHLGRGFFRVLVEVDEAVTRRVAAEGCPVCDGPLHRCDCDRKPRGALVAPAGEAFARRFSLCCRREGCRKRAMPPSVRFLGPRVYWGAVVILATIVALALRAAAKIRRRTGVPARTTRRWLGWWQGPFLRTGVFVSICARLIGADVGRVPASIVDRLEGTQTQQVRTMLELLAPLTTISVPYGSRFLRGSA
;
A
#
# COMPACT_ATOMS: atom_id res chain seq x y z
N MET A 1 6.00 14.79 -14.55
CA MET A 1 7.03 15.61 -13.89
C MET A 1 7.22 15.02 -12.49
N LEU A 2 8.24 14.17 -12.30
CA LEU A 2 8.49 13.39 -11.08
C LEU A 2 9.86 13.78 -10.52
N ASP A 3 10.09 15.09 -10.39
CA ASP A 3 11.37 15.63 -9.92
C ASP A 3 11.34 16.03 -8.45
N ASP A 4 10.26 15.64 -7.75
CA ASP A 4 10.10 16.03 -6.37
C ASP A 4 10.58 14.92 -5.41
N PRO A 5 11.67 15.14 -4.67
CA PRO A 5 12.19 14.20 -3.68
C PRO A 5 11.34 14.13 -2.39
N HIS A 6 10.11 14.64 -2.41
CA HIS A 6 9.31 14.88 -1.21
C HIS A 6 8.68 13.64 -0.56
N LEU A 7 9.00 12.43 -0.97
CA LEU A 7 8.76 11.26 -0.14
C LEU A 7 9.82 11.18 0.97
N GLY A 8 9.93 12.26 1.75
CA GLY A 8 10.86 12.37 2.87
C GLY A 8 10.35 11.65 4.13
N ARG A 9 11.13 11.73 5.21
CA ARG A 9 10.79 11.14 6.52
C ARG A 9 9.38 11.54 7.00
N GLY A 10 8.94 12.77 6.73
CA GLY A 10 7.61 13.25 7.09
C GLY A 10 6.49 12.43 6.46
N PHE A 11 6.60 12.12 5.16
CA PHE A 11 5.65 11.26 4.46
C PHE A 11 5.57 9.86 5.10
N PHE A 12 6.70 9.22 5.37
CA PHE A 12 6.72 7.90 6.00
C PHE A 12 6.21 7.90 7.43
N ARG A 13 6.42 8.99 8.18
CA ARG A 13 5.83 9.15 9.52
C ARG A 13 4.31 9.12 9.45
N VAL A 14 3.71 9.88 8.55
CA VAL A 14 2.25 9.86 8.33
C VAL A 14 1.76 8.45 7.97
N LEU A 15 2.45 7.73 7.09
CA LEU A 15 2.07 6.35 6.76
C LEU A 15 2.17 5.39 7.97
N VAL A 16 3.13 5.60 8.87
CA VAL A 16 3.22 4.83 10.12
C VAL A 16 2.03 5.12 11.02
N GLU A 17 1.67 6.39 11.17
CA GLU A 17 0.52 6.82 11.99
C GLU A 17 -0.79 6.21 11.48
N VAL A 18 -0.98 6.19 10.16
CA VAL A 18 -2.14 5.51 9.52
C VAL A 18 -2.11 4.01 9.83
N ASP A 19 -0.99 3.34 9.62
CA ASP A 19 -0.87 1.90 9.90
C ASP A 19 -1.09 1.60 11.39
N GLU A 20 -0.66 2.48 12.30
CA GLU A 20 -0.91 2.33 13.74
C GLU A 20 -2.39 2.49 14.09
N ALA A 21 -3.06 3.49 13.52
CA ALA A 21 -4.49 3.70 13.71
C ALA A 21 -5.31 2.48 13.25
N VAL A 22 -4.97 1.94 12.06
CA VAL A 22 -5.57 0.71 11.53
C VAL A 22 -5.29 -0.48 12.45
N THR A 23 -4.06 -0.61 12.94
CA THR A 23 -3.67 -1.72 13.83
C THR A 23 -4.42 -1.68 15.16
N ARG A 24 -4.57 -0.48 15.77
CA ARG A 24 -5.37 -0.29 16.99
C ARG A 24 -6.82 -0.69 16.79
N ARG A 25 -7.43 -0.31 15.63
CA ARG A 25 -8.80 -0.69 15.30
C ARG A 25 -8.96 -2.21 15.20
N VAL A 26 -8.09 -2.89 14.45
CA VAL A 26 -8.12 -4.35 14.33
C VAL A 26 -7.90 -5.02 15.69
N ALA A 27 -7.04 -4.47 16.53
CA ALA A 27 -6.83 -4.99 17.90
C ALA A 27 -8.12 -4.89 18.76
N ALA A 28 -8.84 -3.78 18.63
CA ALA A 28 -10.12 -3.56 19.35
C ALA A 28 -11.26 -4.46 18.84
N GLU A 29 -11.26 -4.81 17.55
CA GLU A 29 -12.24 -5.74 16.96
C GLU A 29 -12.04 -7.19 17.43
N GLY A 30 -10.85 -7.55 17.91
CA GLY A 30 -10.52 -8.91 18.36
C GLY A 30 -10.04 -9.84 17.23
N CYS A 31 -9.83 -11.10 17.60
CA CYS A 31 -9.32 -12.11 16.68
C CYS A 31 -10.40 -12.49 15.64
N PRO A 32 -10.11 -12.42 14.32
CA PRO A 32 -11.10 -12.73 13.29
C PRO A 32 -11.50 -14.22 13.23
N VAL A 33 -10.91 -15.07 14.07
CA VAL A 33 -11.18 -16.51 14.12
C VAL A 33 -11.97 -16.90 15.36
N CYS A 34 -11.73 -16.24 16.51
CA CYS A 34 -12.30 -16.66 17.78
C CYS A 34 -12.69 -15.50 18.70
N ASP A 35 -12.68 -14.26 18.20
CA ASP A 35 -12.99 -13.02 18.93
C ASP A 35 -12.13 -12.78 20.19
N GLY A 36 -11.09 -13.58 20.40
CA GLY A 36 -10.18 -13.47 21.53
C GLY A 36 -9.29 -12.21 21.44
N PRO A 37 -8.73 -11.75 22.57
CA PRO A 37 -7.91 -10.55 22.59
C PRO A 37 -6.64 -10.71 21.75
N LEU A 38 -6.27 -9.63 21.03
CA LEU A 38 -5.09 -9.55 20.20
C LEU A 38 -3.98 -8.77 20.91
N HIS A 39 -2.72 -9.16 20.70
CA HIS A 39 -1.53 -8.43 21.12
C HIS A 39 -0.57 -8.21 19.96
N ARG A 40 0.28 -7.20 20.06
CA ARG A 40 1.28 -6.89 19.02
C ARG A 40 2.32 -7.99 18.91
N CYS A 41 2.62 -8.37 17.66
CA CYS A 41 3.68 -9.30 17.30
C CYS A 41 4.31 -8.89 15.96
N ASP A 42 4.79 -7.64 15.91
CA ASP A 42 5.33 -7.00 14.73
C ASP A 42 6.51 -7.77 14.14
N CYS A 43 6.75 -7.60 12.85
CA CYS A 43 7.87 -8.23 12.15
C CYS A 43 8.64 -7.22 11.30
N ASP A 44 9.95 -7.37 11.28
CA ASP A 44 10.82 -6.52 10.48
C ASP A 44 10.70 -6.87 8.99
N ARG A 45 10.81 -5.83 8.17
CA ARG A 45 10.88 -5.90 6.71
C ARG A 45 12.14 -5.20 6.24
N LYS A 46 12.65 -5.61 5.09
CA LYS A 46 13.80 -4.95 4.44
C LYS A 46 13.34 -4.45 3.07
N PRO A 47 12.52 -3.39 3.03
CA PRO A 47 12.00 -2.88 1.77
C PRO A 47 13.10 -2.23 0.94
N ARG A 48 12.96 -2.34 -0.39
CA ARG A 48 13.87 -1.79 -1.40
C ARG A 48 13.22 -0.66 -2.17
N GLY A 49 14.05 0.14 -2.83
CA GLY A 49 13.65 1.20 -3.75
C GLY A 49 14.41 2.50 -3.48
N ALA A 50 14.93 3.11 -4.53
CA ALA A 50 15.77 4.31 -4.45
C ALA A 50 14.98 5.62 -4.41
N LEU A 51 13.68 5.60 -4.74
CA LEU A 51 12.80 6.78 -4.67
C LEU A 51 12.55 7.26 -3.25
N VAL A 52 12.94 6.46 -2.30
CA VAL A 52 12.71 6.70 -0.89
C VAL A 52 14.07 6.96 -0.28
N ALA A 53 14.44 8.24 -0.17
CA ALA A 53 15.52 8.65 0.71
C ALA A 53 15.25 8.09 2.12
N PRO A 54 16.24 7.85 2.97
CA PRO A 54 16.28 6.85 4.01
C PRO A 54 15.09 6.93 4.97
N ALA A 55 14.01 6.27 4.61
CA ALA A 55 13.09 5.78 5.60
C ALA A 55 13.91 4.76 6.38
N GLY A 56 14.51 5.18 7.49
CA GLY A 56 15.35 4.33 8.30
C GLY A 56 14.64 3.05 8.74
N GLU A 57 15.35 2.12 9.32
CA GLU A 57 14.82 0.83 9.82
C GLU A 57 13.56 0.98 10.69
N ALA A 58 13.42 2.12 11.40
CA ALA A 58 12.25 2.46 12.20
C ALA A 58 10.92 2.40 11.41
N PHE A 59 10.94 2.68 10.11
CA PHE A 59 9.74 2.64 9.27
C PHE A 59 9.51 1.26 8.63
N ALA A 60 10.49 0.37 8.68
CA ALA A 60 10.45 -0.93 8.00
C ALA A 60 9.67 -2.02 8.78
N ARG A 61 9.27 -1.74 10.02
CA ARG A 61 8.52 -2.69 10.85
C ARG A 61 7.08 -2.85 10.36
N ARG A 62 6.69 -4.06 10.00
CA ARG A 62 5.31 -4.41 9.62
C ARG A 62 4.51 -4.72 10.88
N PHE A 63 3.44 -3.97 11.11
CA PHE A 63 2.55 -4.22 12.24
C PHE A 63 1.75 -5.50 12.01
N SER A 64 1.70 -6.33 13.03
CA SER A 64 0.88 -7.54 13.06
C SER A 64 0.44 -7.86 14.49
N LEU A 65 -0.59 -8.67 14.59
CA LEU A 65 -1.23 -9.03 15.85
C LEU A 65 -1.30 -10.56 15.97
N CYS A 66 -1.22 -11.06 17.20
CA CYS A 66 -1.42 -12.47 17.52
C CYS A 66 -2.52 -12.63 18.55
N CYS A 67 -3.37 -13.65 18.39
CA CYS A 67 -4.39 -13.99 19.37
C CYS A 67 -3.76 -14.51 20.66
N ARG A 68 -4.24 -14.03 21.81
CA ARG A 68 -3.79 -14.49 23.14
C ARG A 68 -4.45 -15.78 23.58
N ARG A 69 -5.62 -16.13 23.00
CA ARG A 69 -6.36 -17.31 23.43
C ARG A 69 -5.57 -18.58 23.14
N GLU A 70 -5.37 -19.42 24.16
CA GLU A 70 -4.81 -20.75 23.99
C GLU A 70 -5.68 -21.57 23.04
N GLY A 71 -5.01 -22.40 22.21
CA GLY A 71 -5.69 -23.17 21.15
C GLY A 71 -5.97 -22.38 19.86
N CYS A 72 -5.98 -21.04 19.89
CA CYS A 72 -6.12 -20.23 18.68
C CYS A 72 -4.77 -19.77 18.13
N ARG A 73 -4.05 -18.92 18.86
CA ARG A 73 -2.73 -18.33 18.45
C ARG A 73 -2.64 -17.81 17.02
N LYS A 74 -3.77 -17.57 16.36
CA LYS A 74 -3.82 -17.11 14.97
C LYS A 74 -3.27 -15.69 14.86
N ARG A 75 -2.55 -15.45 13.75
CA ARG A 75 -2.02 -14.13 13.42
C ARG A 75 -3.06 -13.35 12.62
N ALA A 76 -3.31 -12.11 13.02
CA ALA A 76 -4.03 -11.13 12.24
C ALA A 76 -3.06 -10.09 11.67
N MET A 77 -3.13 -9.88 10.35
CA MET A 77 -2.29 -8.92 9.64
C MET A 77 -3.16 -7.71 9.26
N PRO A 78 -3.11 -6.60 10.00
CA PRO A 78 -3.88 -5.42 9.63
C PRO A 78 -3.53 -4.92 8.21
N PRO A 79 -4.44 -4.27 7.49
CA PRO A 79 -4.09 -3.54 6.27
C PRO A 79 -2.92 -2.58 6.48
N SER A 80 -2.18 -2.24 5.44
CA SER A 80 -1.05 -1.32 5.53
C SER A 80 -0.95 -0.41 4.32
N VAL A 81 -0.68 0.86 4.56
CA VAL A 81 -0.38 1.84 3.52
C VAL A 81 1.11 1.89 3.15
N ARG A 82 1.99 1.30 3.96
CA ARG A 82 3.44 1.27 3.69
C ARG A 82 3.87 0.16 2.75
N PHE A 83 3.24 -1.01 2.83
CA PHE A 83 3.70 -2.23 2.17
C PHE A 83 2.65 -2.75 1.20
N LEU A 84 2.84 -2.50 -0.09
CA LEU A 84 1.98 -3.03 -1.15
C LEU A 84 2.62 -4.26 -1.80
N GLY A 85 1.88 -5.38 -1.76
CA GLY A 85 2.30 -6.63 -2.40
C GLY A 85 3.42 -7.39 -1.66
N PRO A 86 4.03 -8.36 -2.32
CA PRO A 86 4.79 -9.39 -1.65
C PRO A 86 6.20 -8.96 -1.22
N ARG A 87 6.39 -7.92 -0.36
CA ARG A 87 7.51 -8.07 0.57
C ARG A 87 8.78 -7.26 0.40
N VAL A 88 9.10 -6.70 -0.77
CA VAL A 88 10.45 -6.20 -1.05
C VAL A 88 10.53 -4.71 -1.34
N TYR A 89 9.39 -4.06 -1.63
CA TYR A 89 9.33 -2.66 -1.99
C TYR A 89 8.29 -1.92 -1.16
N TRP A 90 8.56 -0.64 -0.90
CA TRP A 90 7.55 0.26 -0.37
C TRP A 90 6.38 0.40 -1.35
N GLY A 91 5.16 0.50 -0.83
CA GLY A 91 3.97 0.72 -1.66
C GLY A 91 4.09 1.95 -2.55
N ALA A 92 4.60 3.06 -2.01
CA ALA A 92 4.86 4.28 -2.76
C ALA A 92 5.83 4.04 -3.94
N VAL A 93 6.90 3.25 -3.74
CA VAL A 93 7.86 2.90 -4.81
C VAL A 93 7.16 2.10 -5.92
N VAL A 94 6.28 1.18 -5.57
CA VAL A 94 5.52 0.39 -6.57
C VAL A 94 4.66 1.32 -7.44
N ILE A 95 3.91 2.23 -6.82
CA ILE A 95 3.05 3.18 -7.52
C ILE A 95 3.89 4.10 -8.42
N LEU A 96 4.87 4.78 -7.86
CA LEU A 96 5.67 5.77 -8.59
C LEU A 96 6.49 5.13 -9.72
N ALA A 97 7.10 3.97 -9.48
CA ALA A 97 7.86 3.26 -10.53
C ALA A 97 6.98 2.84 -11.71
N THR A 98 5.74 2.45 -11.46
CA THR A 98 4.82 2.08 -12.54
C THR A 98 4.29 3.29 -13.28
N ILE A 99 4.02 4.42 -12.61
CA ILE A 99 3.66 5.70 -13.26
C ILE A 99 4.81 6.18 -14.15
N VAL A 100 6.04 6.18 -13.64
CA VAL A 100 7.25 6.54 -14.44
C VAL A 100 7.40 5.62 -15.64
N ALA A 101 7.13 4.33 -15.48
CA ALA A 101 7.24 3.37 -16.58
C ALA A 101 6.21 3.63 -17.69
N LEU A 102 4.99 3.99 -17.34
CA LEU A 102 3.94 4.37 -18.29
C LEU A 102 4.31 5.64 -19.07
N ALA A 103 4.94 6.62 -18.39
CA ALA A 103 5.31 7.89 -18.98
C ALA A 103 6.55 7.79 -19.87
N LEU A 104 7.60 7.08 -19.42
CA LEU A 104 8.92 7.14 -20.06
C LEU A 104 9.18 6.04 -21.10
N ARG A 105 8.52 4.90 -21.00
CA ARG A 105 8.70 3.70 -21.87
C ARG A 105 10.13 3.19 -22.03
N ALA A 106 11.11 3.79 -21.35
CA ALA A 106 12.55 3.51 -21.48
C ALA A 106 13.10 2.84 -20.21
N ALA A 107 13.37 1.54 -20.28
CA ALA A 107 13.78 0.70 -19.14
C ALA A 107 14.99 1.25 -18.36
N ALA A 108 16.02 1.76 -19.05
CA ALA A 108 17.21 2.32 -18.41
C ALA A 108 16.90 3.61 -17.62
N LYS A 109 16.01 4.46 -18.16
CA LYS A 109 15.56 5.70 -17.49
C LYS A 109 14.74 5.41 -16.25
N ILE A 110 13.84 4.41 -16.33
CA ILE A 110 13.03 3.94 -15.21
C ILE A 110 13.93 3.45 -14.09
N ARG A 111 14.89 2.55 -14.41
CA ARG A 111 15.84 2.03 -13.42
C ARG A 111 16.66 3.12 -12.76
N ARG A 112 17.17 4.09 -13.51
CA ARG A 112 17.95 5.22 -12.94
C ARG A 112 17.12 6.05 -11.97
N ARG A 113 15.85 6.32 -12.27
CA ARG A 113 14.96 7.14 -11.42
C ARG A 113 14.42 6.40 -10.19
N THR A 114 14.18 5.10 -10.31
CA THR A 114 13.43 4.37 -9.28
C THR A 114 14.26 3.34 -8.51
N GLY A 115 15.45 3.03 -8.99
CA GLY A 115 16.25 1.92 -8.48
C GLY A 115 15.62 0.53 -8.72
N VAL A 116 14.50 0.47 -9.47
CA VAL A 116 13.73 -0.76 -9.68
C VAL A 116 14.13 -1.40 -11.03
N PRO A 117 14.48 -2.70 -11.05
CA PRO A 117 14.77 -3.40 -12.29
C PRO A 117 13.57 -3.42 -13.26
N ALA A 118 13.83 -3.25 -14.55
CA ALA A 118 12.80 -3.21 -15.60
C ALA A 118 11.88 -4.45 -15.59
N ARG A 119 12.44 -5.65 -15.32
CA ARG A 119 11.64 -6.89 -15.18
C ARG A 119 10.61 -6.79 -14.04
N THR A 120 11.00 -6.21 -12.93
CA THR A 120 10.11 -6.00 -11.77
C THR A 120 9.01 -5.01 -12.11
N THR A 121 9.36 -3.88 -12.71
CA THR A 121 8.39 -2.85 -13.12
C THR A 121 7.39 -3.41 -14.14
N ARG A 122 7.86 -4.19 -15.13
CA ARG A 122 6.98 -4.85 -16.12
C ARG A 122 5.99 -5.82 -15.45
N ARG A 123 6.44 -6.58 -14.45
CA ARG A 123 5.56 -7.47 -13.69
C ARG A 123 4.50 -6.69 -12.91
N TRP A 124 4.85 -5.54 -12.35
CA TRP A 124 3.86 -4.67 -11.69
C TRP A 124 2.85 -4.09 -12.66
N LEU A 125 3.32 -3.61 -13.82
CA LEU A 125 2.41 -3.15 -14.87
C LEU A 125 1.42 -4.25 -15.29
N GLY A 126 1.90 -5.46 -15.52
CA GLY A 126 1.04 -6.60 -15.83
C GLY A 126 0.04 -6.91 -14.70
N TRP A 127 0.43 -6.73 -13.45
CA TRP A 127 -0.48 -6.87 -12.31
C TRP A 127 -1.55 -5.78 -12.29
N TRP A 128 -1.18 -4.52 -12.52
CA TRP A 128 -2.13 -3.42 -12.62
C TRP A 128 -3.15 -3.59 -13.75
N GLN A 129 -2.68 -4.04 -14.91
CA GLN A 129 -3.49 -4.20 -16.13
C GLN A 129 -4.26 -5.53 -16.22
N GLY A 130 -4.11 -6.40 -15.25
CA GLY A 130 -4.77 -7.70 -15.25
C GLY A 130 -5.38 -8.06 -13.89
N PRO A 131 -4.64 -8.70 -12.98
CA PRO A 131 -5.18 -9.16 -11.69
C PRO A 131 -5.84 -8.07 -10.86
N PHE A 132 -5.27 -6.85 -10.81
CA PHE A 132 -5.81 -5.74 -10.04
C PHE A 132 -7.21 -5.33 -10.50
N LEU A 133 -7.46 -5.29 -11.79
CA LEU A 133 -8.75 -4.89 -12.37
C LEU A 133 -9.90 -5.82 -11.96
N ARG A 134 -9.60 -7.03 -11.51
CA ARG A 134 -10.56 -8.03 -11.04
C ARG A 134 -10.80 -7.99 -9.55
N THR A 135 -10.12 -7.11 -8.81
CA THR A 135 -10.29 -6.99 -7.36
C THR A 135 -11.51 -6.16 -7.00
N GLY A 136 -12.18 -6.50 -5.88
CA GLY A 136 -13.23 -5.66 -5.31
C GLY A 136 -12.75 -4.26 -4.94
N VAL A 137 -11.45 -4.08 -4.67
CA VAL A 137 -10.83 -2.77 -4.47
C VAL A 137 -10.91 -1.92 -5.72
N PHE A 138 -10.56 -2.46 -6.88
CA PHE A 138 -10.67 -1.71 -8.14
C PHE A 138 -12.13 -1.34 -8.45
N VAL A 139 -13.07 -2.26 -8.26
CA VAL A 139 -14.51 -1.98 -8.41
C VAL A 139 -14.94 -0.83 -7.50
N SER A 140 -14.52 -0.85 -6.23
CA SER A 140 -14.82 0.23 -5.27
C SER A 140 -14.18 1.56 -5.64
N ILE A 141 -12.98 1.55 -6.23
CA ILE A 141 -12.31 2.75 -6.74
C ILE A 141 -13.11 3.32 -7.93
N CYS A 142 -13.48 2.47 -8.90
CA CYS A 142 -14.26 2.89 -10.07
C CYS A 142 -15.64 3.47 -9.70
N ALA A 143 -16.27 2.95 -8.65
CA ALA A 143 -17.54 3.51 -8.15
C ALA A 143 -17.41 4.94 -7.59
N ARG A 144 -16.19 5.36 -7.22
CA ARG A 144 -15.90 6.69 -6.66
C ARG A 144 -15.25 7.64 -7.67
N LEU A 145 -14.46 7.10 -8.58
CA LEU A 145 -13.65 7.84 -9.55
C LEU A 145 -14.12 7.51 -10.97
N ILE A 146 -15.07 8.29 -11.48
CA ILE A 146 -15.62 8.11 -12.82
C ILE A 146 -14.56 8.33 -13.89
N GLY A 147 -14.49 7.44 -14.89
CA GLY A 147 -13.71 7.62 -16.11
C GLY A 147 -12.20 7.33 -15.98
N ALA A 148 -11.76 6.47 -15.06
CA ALA A 148 -10.38 6.02 -15.03
C ALA A 148 -10.05 5.19 -16.30
N ASP A 149 -9.00 5.57 -17.01
CA ASP A 149 -8.50 4.81 -18.16
C ASP A 149 -7.79 3.54 -17.67
N VAL A 150 -8.41 2.39 -17.95
CA VAL A 150 -7.94 1.08 -17.53
C VAL A 150 -6.54 0.78 -18.08
N GLY A 151 -6.24 1.21 -19.30
CA GLY A 151 -4.93 1.00 -19.95
C GLY A 151 -3.80 1.80 -19.29
N ARG A 152 -4.13 2.82 -18.48
CA ARG A 152 -3.17 3.70 -17.81
C ARG A 152 -3.14 3.54 -16.29
N VAL A 153 -3.79 2.51 -15.73
CA VAL A 153 -3.72 2.23 -14.29
C VAL A 153 -2.28 1.87 -13.89
N PRO A 154 -1.71 2.43 -12.80
CA PRO A 154 -2.34 3.25 -11.75
C PRO A 154 -2.36 4.76 -12.04
N ALA A 155 -1.71 5.26 -13.07
CA ALA A 155 -1.58 6.69 -13.34
C ALA A 155 -2.95 7.37 -13.46
N SER A 156 -3.86 6.78 -14.23
CA SER A 156 -5.20 7.33 -14.46
C SER A 156 -6.06 7.42 -13.18
N ILE A 157 -5.79 6.61 -12.17
CA ILE A 157 -6.43 6.72 -10.86
C ILE A 157 -5.80 7.89 -10.10
N VAL A 158 -4.47 7.94 -10.01
CA VAL A 158 -3.74 8.98 -9.28
C VAL A 158 -4.05 10.37 -9.84
N ASP A 159 -4.12 10.51 -11.17
CA ASP A 159 -4.46 11.78 -11.86
C ASP A 159 -5.84 12.35 -11.46
N ARG A 160 -6.73 11.53 -10.88
CA ARG A 160 -8.08 11.92 -10.43
C ARG A 160 -8.18 12.18 -8.93
N LEU A 161 -7.13 11.89 -8.19
CA LEU A 161 -7.09 12.18 -6.76
C LEU A 161 -6.73 13.64 -6.54
N GLU A 162 -7.38 14.27 -5.58
CA GLU A 162 -7.15 15.65 -5.22
C GLU A 162 -5.83 15.86 -4.46
N GLY A 163 -5.34 17.09 -4.47
CA GLY A 163 -4.20 17.53 -3.68
C GLY A 163 -2.85 17.42 -4.40
N THR A 164 -1.79 17.58 -3.63
CA THR A 164 -0.40 17.46 -4.10
C THR A 164 -0.07 16.01 -4.49
N GLN A 165 0.96 15.80 -5.28
CA GLN A 165 1.42 14.46 -5.66
C GLN A 165 1.64 13.54 -4.44
N THR A 166 2.18 14.07 -3.35
CA THR A 166 2.39 13.32 -2.10
C THR A 166 1.05 12.90 -1.48
N GLN A 167 0.06 13.78 -1.48
CA GLN A 167 -1.29 13.46 -1.01
C GLN A 167 -1.97 12.44 -1.90
N GLN A 168 -1.88 12.58 -3.23
CA GLN A 168 -2.40 11.62 -4.19
C GLN A 168 -1.82 10.21 -4.01
N VAL A 169 -0.49 10.11 -3.83
CA VAL A 169 0.18 8.82 -3.55
C VAL A 169 -0.30 8.23 -2.22
N ARG A 170 -0.44 9.05 -1.19
CA ARG A 170 -0.97 8.62 0.11
C ARG A 170 -2.40 8.08 -0.04
N THR A 171 -3.30 8.85 -0.66
CA THR A 171 -4.70 8.43 -0.88
C THR A 171 -4.76 7.13 -1.69
N MET A 172 -3.93 7.01 -2.73
CA MET A 172 -3.84 5.76 -3.49
C MET A 172 -3.40 4.57 -2.61
N LEU A 173 -2.43 4.77 -1.71
CA LEU A 173 -2.01 3.73 -0.76
C LEU A 173 -3.13 3.34 0.22
N GLU A 174 -3.91 4.32 0.69
CA GLU A 174 -5.08 4.09 1.55
C GLU A 174 -6.15 3.28 0.83
N LEU A 175 -6.44 3.59 -0.43
CA LEU A 175 -7.37 2.83 -1.27
C LEU A 175 -6.90 1.38 -1.51
N LEU A 176 -5.59 1.16 -1.60
CA LEU A 176 -4.98 -0.15 -1.85
C LEU A 176 -4.74 -0.97 -0.57
N ALA A 177 -4.80 -0.33 0.60
CA ALA A 177 -4.49 -1.00 1.87
C ALA A 177 -5.24 -2.31 2.10
N PRO A 178 -6.53 -2.47 1.72
CA PRO A 178 -7.24 -3.74 1.86
C PRO A 178 -6.60 -4.92 1.12
N LEU A 179 -5.85 -4.68 0.03
CA LEU A 179 -5.14 -5.72 -0.71
C LEU A 179 -3.90 -6.26 0.02
N THR A 180 -3.48 -5.61 1.09
CA THR A 180 -2.25 -5.95 1.81
C THR A 180 -2.45 -6.97 2.91
N THR A 181 -3.69 -7.40 3.14
CA THR A 181 -4.06 -8.41 4.13
C THR A 181 -4.99 -9.46 3.55
N ILE A 182 -4.86 -10.70 4.08
CA ILE A 182 -5.79 -11.80 3.84
C ILE A 182 -6.42 -12.29 5.15
N SER A 183 -5.93 -11.78 6.28
CA SER A 183 -6.30 -12.24 7.62
C SER A 183 -7.44 -11.45 8.25
N VAL A 184 -7.74 -10.28 7.68
CA VAL A 184 -8.84 -9.41 8.13
C VAL A 184 -9.87 -9.33 7.01
N PRO A 185 -11.15 -9.62 7.27
CA PRO A 185 -12.18 -9.61 6.24
C PRO A 185 -12.23 -8.28 5.49
N TYR A 186 -12.28 -8.35 4.16
CA TYR A 186 -12.47 -7.20 3.30
C TYR A 186 -13.93 -6.72 3.42
N GLY A 187 -14.13 -5.45 3.75
CA GLY A 187 -15.46 -4.83 3.74
C GLY A 187 -16.04 -4.46 5.09
N SER A 188 -15.50 -4.94 6.20
CA SER A 188 -15.93 -4.52 7.51
C SER A 188 -15.39 -3.14 7.86
N ARG A 189 -16.07 -2.07 7.49
CA ARG A 189 -15.92 -0.71 8.06
C ARG A 189 -14.69 0.14 7.68
N PHE A 190 -13.69 -0.37 6.94
CA PHE A 190 -12.50 0.43 6.59
C PHE A 190 -12.76 1.58 5.62
N LEU A 191 -13.90 1.57 4.92
CA LEU A 191 -14.26 2.59 3.94
C LEU A 191 -15.32 3.59 4.45
N ARG A 192 -15.75 3.49 5.70
CA ARG A 192 -16.54 4.54 6.31
C ARG A 192 -15.57 5.55 6.92
N GLY A 193 -15.16 6.50 6.09
CA GLY A 193 -14.56 7.74 6.57
C GLY A 193 -15.48 8.35 7.61
N SER A 194 -14.89 8.84 8.67
CA SER A 194 -15.54 9.74 9.60
C SER A 194 -16.21 10.86 8.80
N ALA A 195 -17.54 10.91 8.84
CA ALA A 195 -18.26 12.13 8.54
C ALA A 195 -17.94 13.15 9.63
#